data_02d776b299e56831b73629a2948705da
#
_entry.id   02d776b299e56831b73629a2948705da
#
_cell.length_a   1.000
_cell.length_b   1.000
_cell.length_c   1.000
_cell.angle_alpha   90.00
_cell.angle_beta   90.00
_cell.angle_gamma   90.00
#
_symmetry.space_group_name_H-M   'P 1'
#
loop_
_entity.id
_entity.type
_entity.pdbx_description
1 polymer ?
#
loop_
_entity_poly.entity_id
_entity_poly.type
_entity_poly.pdbx_seq_one_letter_code
_entity_poly.pdbx_strand_id
1 'polypeptide(L)'
;MNNELRIIISGGGTGGHIFPAVSIANAIKAKRPDAKILFVGALGRMEMQRVPAAGYEIKGLPICGFDRKHLLKNIAVLFKIWKSQHMAKSIIKNFKPMAAVGVGGYASGPTLNVCASKGIPCLIQEQNSYAGVTNKLLAKKAEKICVAYEGMERFFPADKIIMTGNPVRQNVLETTITPEEARKQFGLDPEKKTIVLVGGSLGARTINESVLQHLDLVKESGVQFIWQTGKYYNAAIMEQLKGQELPMLKVTDFISDMGAAYKAADLVISRAGASSISEFCLIGKPVILVPSPNVAEDHQTKNAMALVNKDAAIYVKDADAPEVLLKKAVDTVKDEAKLASLCENIKKLGLKNSADVIADEVIKLATK
;
A
#
# COMPACT_ATOMS: atom_id res chain seq x y z
N MET A 1 2.82 -35.56 -17.33
CA MET A 1 3.01 -35.41 -15.88
C MET A 1 2.56 -33.99 -15.53
N ASN A 2 1.43 -33.84 -14.80
CA ASN A 2 1.02 -32.53 -14.30
C ASN A 2 2.03 -32.12 -13.22
N ASN A 3 3.06 -31.36 -13.60
CA ASN A 3 3.97 -30.81 -12.62
C ASN A 3 3.21 -29.70 -11.87
N GLU A 4 2.82 -30.00 -10.64
CA GLU A 4 2.20 -29.06 -9.71
C GLU A 4 3.06 -27.78 -9.61
N LEU A 5 2.47 -26.64 -9.95
CA LEU A 5 3.16 -25.35 -9.95
C LEU A 5 3.50 -24.91 -8.49
N ARG A 6 4.76 -24.73 -8.15
CA ARG A 6 5.19 -24.34 -6.79
C ARG A 6 5.89 -22.98 -6.81
N ILE A 7 5.31 -22.02 -6.10
CA ILE A 7 5.79 -20.64 -6.06
C ILE A 7 6.06 -20.23 -4.61
N ILE A 8 7.23 -19.63 -4.36
CA ILE A 8 7.50 -18.90 -3.11
C ILE A 8 7.22 -17.42 -3.31
N ILE A 9 6.48 -16.81 -2.38
CA ILE A 9 6.30 -15.34 -2.31
C ILE A 9 6.90 -14.86 -1.00
N SER A 10 7.82 -13.90 -1.07
CA SER A 10 8.53 -13.39 0.11
C SER A 10 8.44 -11.89 0.23
N GLY A 11 8.14 -11.44 1.45
CA GLY A 11 8.03 -10.04 1.79
C GLY A 11 7.23 -9.81 3.04
N GLY A 12 7.08 -8.56 3.43
CA GLY A 12 6.28 -8.22 4.60
C GLY A 12 6.79 -7.00 5.36
N GLY A 13 6.47 -6.95 6.65
CA GLY A 13 6.77 -5.85 7.55
C GLY A 13 5.68 -4.79 7.61
N THR A 14 5.01 -4.51 6.49
CA THR A 14 3.93 -3.53 6.41
C THR A 14 2.82 -4.01 5.47
N GLY A 15 1.62 -3.42 5.59
CA GLY A 15 0.51 -3.69 4.68
C GLY A 15 0.84 -3.40 3.21
N GLY A 16 1.69 -2.40 2.96
CA GLY A 16 2.14 -2.05 1.60
C GLY A 16 2.89 -3.15 0.85
N HIS A 17 3.51 -4.11 1.57
CA HIS A 17 4.12 -5.31 0.98
C HIS A 17 3.18 -6.51 1.02
N ILE A 18 2.42 -6.67 2.12
CA ILE A 18 1.60 -7.87 2.36
C ILE A 18 0.42 -7.92 1.38
N PHE A 19 -0.31 -6.83 1.19
CA PHE A 19 -1.48 -6.82 0.31
C PHE A 19 -1.12 -7.08 -1.16
N PRO A 20 -0.10 -6.44 -1.75
CA PRO A 20 0.38 -6.81 -3.09
C PRO A 20 0.78 -8.28 -3.21
N ALA A 21 1.48 -8.83 -2.21
CA ALA A 21 1.88 -10.24 -2.19
C ALA A 21 0.67 -11.19 -2.22
N VAL A 22 -0.35 -10.91 -1.41
CA VAL A 22 -1.60 -11.70 -1.38
C VAL A 22 -2.38 -11.54 -2.69
N SER A 23 -2.44 -10.33 -3.26
CA SER A 23 -3.12 -10.11 -4.54
C SER A 23 -2.43 -10.88 -5.69
N ILE A 24 -1.09 -10.91 -5.72
CA ILE A 24 -0.34 -11.73 -6.69
C ILE A 24 -0.63 -13.22 -6.49
N ALA A 25 -0.65 -13.69 -5.23
CA ALA A 25 -0.98 -15.09 -4.92
C ALA A 25 -2.38 -15.46 -5.39
N ASN A 26 -3.37 -14.60 -5.14
CA ASN A 26 -4.76 -14.81 -5.58
C ASN A 26 -4.85 -14.86 -7.11
N ALA A 27 -4.17 -13.97 -7.83
CA ALA A 27 -4.14 -13.96 -9.29
C ALA A 27 -3.47 -15.22 -9.86
N ILE A 28 -2.38 -15.70 -9.26
CA ILE A 28 -1.75 -16.98 -9.63
C ILE A 28 -2.75 -18.13 -9.41
N LYS A 29 -3.43 -18.17 -8.26
CA LYS A 29 -4.42 -19.21 -7.95
C LYS A 29 -5.65 -19.20 -8.88
N ALA A 30 -6.10 -18.01 -9.27
CA ALA A 30 -7.20 -17.87 -10.23
C ALA A 30 -6.84 -18.46 -11.60
N LYS A 31 -5.61 -18.26 -12.07
CA LYS A 31 -5.11 -18.78 -13.36
C LYS A 31 -4.66 -20.24 -13.28
N ARG A 32 -4.12 -20.66 -12.16
CA ARG A 32 -3.59 -22.02 -11.90
C ARG A 32 -4.08 -22.51 -10.53
N PRO A 33 -5.29 -23.06 -10.44
CA PRO A 33 -5.88 -23.57 -9.19
C PRO A 33 -5.03 -24.66 -8.52
N ASP A 34 -4.24 -25.40 -9.31
CA ASP A 34 -3.29 -26.43 -8.88
C ASP A 34 -2.02 -25.85 -8.20
N ALA A 35 -1.74 -24.56 -8.38
CA ALA A 35 -0.52 -23.96 -7.86
C ALA A 35 -0.43 -24.08 -6.33
N LYS A 36 0.72 -24.53 -5.81
CA LYS A 36 1.06 -24.44 -4.38
C LYS A 36 1.86 -23.15 -4.14
N ILE A 37 1.39 -22.35 -3.21
CA ILE A 37 2.02 -21.09 -2.85
C ILE A 37 2.45 -21.16 -1.40
N LEU A 38 3.73 -20.89 -1.15
CA LEU A 38 4.31 -20.78 0.19
C LEU A 38 4.83 -19.36 0.40
N PHE A 39 4.37 -18.71 1.45
CA PHE A 39 4.92 -17.43 1.85
C PHE A 39 6.14 -17.59 2.77
N VAL A 40 7.06 -16.62 2.68
CA VAL A 40 8.21 -16.50 3.59
C VAL A 40 8.25 -15.06 4.11
N GLY A 41 8.06 -14.90 5.42
CA GLY A 41 7.99 -13.60 6.10
C GLY A 41 8.99 -13.49 7.25
N ALA A 42 8.98 -12.36 7.97
CA ALA A 42 9.77 -12.14 9.17
C ALA A 42 8.97 -12.50 10.42
N LEU A 43 9.57 -13.27 11.33
CA LEU A 43 8.95 -13.66 12.61
C LEU A 43 8.56 -12.43 13.42
N GLY A 44 7.39 -12.50 14.06
CA GLY A 44 6.84 -11.44 14.91
C GLY A 44 6.34 -10.19 14.14
N ARG A 45 6.22 -10.28 12.82
CA ARG A 45 5.68 -9.20 11.97
C ARG A 45 4.25 -9.50 11.53
N MET A 46 3.62 -8.46 10.98
CA MET A 46 2.19 -8.46 10.58
C MET A 46 1.85 -9.58 9.59
N GLU A 47 2.76 -9.94 8.70
CA GLU A 47 2.57 -10.99 7.70
C GLU A 47 2.28 -12.36 8.33
N MET A 48 2.85 -12.65 9.51
CA MET A 48 2.63 -13.91 10.22
C MET A 48 1.17 -14.13 10.66
N GLN A 49 0.37 -13.07 10.70
CA GLN A 49 -1.07 -13.11 11.00
C GLN A 49 -1.92 -12.89 9.74
N ARG A 50 -1.53 -11.95 8.88
CA ARG A 50 -2.33 -11.53 7.73
C ARG A 50 -2.31 -12.54 6.58
N VAL A 51 -1.19 -13.21 6.36
CA VAL A 51 -1.08 -14.21 5.29
C VAL A 51 -1.92 -15.46 5.59
N PRO A 52 -1.87 -16.05 6.81
CA PRO A 52 -2.78 -17.14 7.17
C PRO A 52 -4.26 -16.72 7.12
N ALA A 53 -4.59 -15.50 7.55
CA ALA A 53 -5.96 -14.99 7.44
C ALA A 53 -6.45 -14.86 5.98
N ALA A 54 -5.52 -14.77 5.01
CA ALA A 54 -5.81 -14.81 3.58
C ALA A 54 -5.80 -16.24 2.99
N GLY A 55 -5.65 -17.29 3.81
CA GLY A 55 -5.71 -18.68 3.39
C GLY A 55 -4.39 -19.28 2.88
N TYR A 56 -3.25 -18.64 3.15
CA TYR A 56 -1.95 -19.12 2.69
C TYR A 56 -1.04 -19.60 3.81
N GLU A 57 -0.23 -20.63 3.53
CA GLU A 57 0.84 -21.05 4.43
C GLU A 57 1.99 -20.05 4.43
N ILE A 58 2.57 -19.78 5.61
CA ILE A 58 3.74 -18.92 5.77
C ILE A 58 4.79 -19.55 6.68
N LYS A 59 6.06 -19.42 6.31
CA LYS A 59 7.22 -19.74 7.15
C LYS A 59 7.92 -18.44 7.57
N GLY A 60 8.29 -18.34 8.83
CA GLY A 60 8.95 -17.16 9.39
C GLY A 60 10.46 -17.28 9.43
N LEU A 61 11.18 -16.21 9.08
CA LEU A 61 12.62 -16.06 9.24
C LEU A 61 12.92 -15.11 10.41
N PRO A 62 13.99 -15.36 11.21
CA PRO A 62 14.38 -14.50 12.32
C PRO A 62 15.13 -13.25 11.85
N ILE A 63 14.61 -12.58 10.83
CA ILE A 63 15.21 -11.41 10.20
C ILE A 63 14.63 -10.11 10.74
N CYS A 64 15.45 -9.07 10.83
CA CYS A 64 15.02 -7.72 11.16
C CYS A 64 15.85 -6.69 10.37
N GLY A 65 15.41 -5.43 10.38
CA GLY A 65 16.15 -4.34 9.76
C GLY A 65 17.38 -3.91 10.55
N PHE A 66 18.28 -3.19 9.88
CA PHE A 66 19.41 -2.52 10.53
C PHE A 66 18.93 -1.34 11.39
N ASP A 67 19.50 -1.22 12.60
CA ASP A 67 19.32 -0.06 13.45
C ASP A 67 20.27 1.06 12.98
N ARG A 68 19.69 2.14 12.45
CA ARG A 68 20.48 3.28 11.93
C ARG A 68 21.08 4.14 13.06
N LYS A 69 20.53 4.05 14.27
CA LYS A 69 20.98 4.85 15.41
C LYS A 69 22.04 4.14 16.26
N HIS A 70 22.02 2.80 16.31
CA HIS A 70 22.87 1.99 17.17
C HIS A 70 23.64 0.96 16.35
N LEU A 71 24.76 1.35 15.78
CA LEU A 71 25.55 0.51 14.87
C LEU A 71 26.02 -0.81 15.49
N LEU A 72 26.38 -0.84 16.78
CA LEU A 72 26.81 -2.05 17.48
C LEU A 72 25.72 -3.12 17.57
N LYS A 73 24.45 -2.73 17.62
CA LYS A 73 23.32 -3.68 17.57
C LYS A 73 23.21 -4.42 16.24
N ASN A 74 23.84 -3.90 15.19
CA ASN A 74 23.81 -4.50 13.84
C ASN A 74 24.64 -5.78 13.74
N ILE A 75 25.56 -6.07 14.68
CA ILE A 75 26.27 -7.37 14.75
C ILE A 75 25.24 -8.51 14.92
N ALA A 76 24.26 -8.33 15.80
CA ALA A 76 23.17 -9.30 15.96
C ALA A 76 22.32 -9.43 14.68
N VAL A 77 22.16 -8.35 13.92
CA VAL A 77 21.45 -8.38 12.64
C VAL A 77 22.19 -9.20 11.60
N LEU A 78 23.52 -9.11 11.53
CA LEU A 78 24.33 -9.94 10.63
C LEU A 78 24.18 -11.44 10.95
N PHE A 79 24.19 -11.81 12.23
CA PHE A 79 23.93 -13.20 12.66
C PHE A 79 22.50 -13.65 12.27
N LYS A 80 21.49 -12.78 12.42
CA LYS A 80 20.12 -13.06 11.98
C LYS A 80 20.02 -13.25 10.47
N ILE A 81 20.76 -12.47 9.68
CA ILE A 81 20.84 -12.61 8.22
C ILE A 81 21.41 -13.99 7.87
N TRP A 82 22.54 -14.37 8.48
CA TRP A 82 23.15 -15.67 8.26
C TRP A 82 22.21 -16.82 8.62
N LYS A 83 21.58 -16.78 9.81
CA LYS A 83 20.59 -17.76 10.25
C LYS A 83 19.39 -17.82 9.30
N SER A 84 18.89 -16.67 8.86
CA SER A 84 17.76 -16.58 7.92
C SER A 84 18.09 -17.20 6.56
N GLN A 85 19.33 -17.04 6.07
CA GLN A 85 19.76 -17.70 4.84
C GLN A 85 19.80 -19.22 4.96
N HIS A 86 20.27 -19.76 6.12
CA HIS A 86 20.27 -21.21 6.37
C HIS A 86 18.85 -21.77 6.47
N MET A 87 17.95 -21.06 7.15
CA MET A 87 16.53 -21.44 7.21
C MET A 87 15.88 -21.37 5.83
N ALA A 88 16.13 -20.32 5.06
CA ALA A 88 15.63 -20.21 3.69
C ALA A 88 16.12 -21.36 2.80
N LYS A 89 17.39 -21.77 2.92
CA LYS A 89 17.93 -22.97 2.21
C LYS A 89 17.12 -24.22 2.51
N SER A 90 16.79 -24.45 3.81
CA SER A 90 15.98 -25.61 4.23
C SER A 90 14.55 -25.53 3.67
N ILE A 91 13.89 -24.37 3.79
CA ILE A 91 12.54 -24.15 3.26
C ILE A 91 12.51 -24.42 1.75
N ILE A 92 13.42 -23.83 1.00
CA ILE A 92 13.52 -23.97 -0.47
C ILE A 92 13.83 -25.42 -0.88
N LYS A 93 14.70 -26.11 -0.14
CA LYS A 93 15.01 -27.54 -0.39
C LYS A 93 13.78 -28.43 -0.24
N ASN A 94 12.97 -28.17 0.78
CA ASN A 94 11.79 -28.98 1.08
C ASN A 94 10.61 -28.63 0.17
N PHE A 95 10.36 -27.37 -0.11
CA PHE A 95 9.24 -26.92 -0.93
C PHE A 95 9.51 -27.09 -2.44
N LYS A 96 10.78 -27.00 -2.88
CA LYS A 96 11.22 -27.10 -4.28
C LYS A 96 10.48 -26.13 -5.20
N PRO A 97 10.53 -24.81 -4.96
CA PRO A 97 9.82 -23.85 -5.80
C PRO A 97 10.38 -23.83 -7.23
N MET A 98 9.50 -23.54 -8.18
CA MET A 98 9.83 -23.37 -9.61
C MET A 98 10.10 -21.90 -9.94
N ALA A 99 9.53 -20.97 -9.16
CA ALA A 99 9.86 -19.54 -9.21
C ALA A 99 9.68 -18.90 -7.84
N ALA A 100 10.29 -17.73 -7.64
CA ALA A 100 10.20 -16.94 -6.42
C ALA A 100 9.82 -15.49 -6.72
N VAL A 101 8.93 -14.91 -5.90
CA VAL A 101 8.49 -13.52 -5.97
C VAL A 101 8.93 -12.78 -4.72
N GLY A 102 9.60 -11.65 -4.89
CA GLY A 102 9.95 -10.72 -3.81
C GLY A 102 9.17 -9.43 -3.91
N VAL A 103 8.42 -9.12 -2.85
CA VAL A 103 7.63 -7.87 -2.80
C VAL A 103 8.25 -6.82 -1.88
N GLY A 104 9.51 -7.00 -1.49
CA GLY A 104 10.18 -6.11 -0.54
C GLY A 104 10.04 -6.54 0.91
N GLY A 105 10.62 -5.74 1.82
CA GLY A 105 10.75 -6.10 3.23
C GLY A 105 11.98 -6.97 3.51
N TYR A 106 12.20 -7.27 4.78
CA TYR A 106 13.45 -7.92 5.22
C TYR A 106 13.58 -9.39 4.79
N ALA A 107 12.46 -10.12 4.75
CA ALA A 107 12.45 -11.55 4.43
C ALA A 107 12.76 -11.85 2.95
N SER A 108 12.44 -10.92 2.04
CA SER A 108 12.72 -11.07 0.60
C SER A 108 14.22 -11.23 0.32
N GLY A 109 15.06 -10.51 1.05
CA GLY A 109 16.52 -10.54 0.86
C GLY A 109 17.10 -11.95 0.93
N PRO A 110 17.10 -12.63 2.09
CA PRO A 110 17.64 -13.97 2.23
C PRO A 110 16.90 -15.00 1.36
N THR A 111 15.57 -14.88 1.20
CA THR A 111 14.77 -15.85 0.43
C THR A 111 15.15 -15.83 -1.05
N LEU A 112 15.07 -14.67 -1.71
CA LEU A 112 15.37 -14.57 -3.13
C LEU A 112 16.87 -14.76 -3.41
N ASN A 113 17.75 -14.33 -2.51
CA ASN A 113 19.18 -14.59 -2.66
C ASN A 113 19.48 -16.09 -2.72
N VAL A 114 18.83 -16.89 -1.88
CA VAL A 114 18.98 -18.35 -1.92
C VAL A 114 18.32 -18.96 -3.16
N CYS A 115 17.13 -18.51 -3.57
CA CYS A 115 16.49 -18.98 -4.79
C CYS A 115 17.39 -18.73 -6.00
N ALA A 116 17.86 -17.51 -6.19
CA ALA A 116 18.73 -17.15 -7.30
C ALA A 116 20.06 -17.94 -7.29
N SER A 117 20.67 -18.18 -6.11
CA SER A 117 21.89 -18.99 -5.99
C SER A 117 21.71 -20.47 -6.36
N LYS A 118 20.46 -20.95 -6.42
CA LYS A 118 20.07 -22.30 -6.82
C LYS A 118 19.51 -22.37 -8.25
N GLY A 119 19.61 -21.29 -9.01
CA GLY A 119 19.07 -21.22 -10.37
C GLY A 119 17.55 -21.15 -10.45
N ILE A 120 16.86 -20.88 -9.33
CA ILE A 120 15.41 -20.69 -9.32
C ILE A 120 15.12 -19.25 -9.77
N PRO A 121 14.34 -19.06 -10.86
CA PRO A 121 14.05 -17.73 -11.39
C PRO A 121 13.30 -16.88 -10.38
N CYS A 122 13.70 -15.60 -10.28
CA CYS A 122 13.15 -14.65 -9.33
C CYS A 122 12.53 -13.46 -10.05
N LEU A 123 11.36 -13.04 -9.57
CA LEU A 123 10.69 -11.80 -9.93
C LEU A 123 10.64 -10.88 -8.72
N ILE A 124 10.90 -9.59 -8.91
CA ILE A 124 10.74 -8.54 -7.89
C ILE A 124 9.54 -7.68 -8.26
N GLN A 125 8.74 -7.32 -7.27
CA GLN A 125 7.72 -6.28 -7.39
C GLN A 125 8.11 -5.10 -6.49
N GLU A 126 8.22 -3.89 -7.07
CA GLU A 126 8.50 -2.64 -6.35
C GLU A 126 7.28 -1.73 -6.39
N GLN A 127 6.78 -1.38 -5.21
CA GLN A 127 5.54 -0.63 -5.06
C GLN A 127 5.74 0.87 -5.11
N ASN A 128 6.92 1.37 -4.77
CA ASN A 128 7.18 2.78 -4.55
C ASN A 128 7.92 3.41 -5.74
N SER A 129 7.79 4.72 -5.87
CA SER A 129 8.56 5.52 -6.84
C SER A 129 10.06 5.61 -6.50
N TYR A 130 10.45 5.15 -5.32
CA TYR A 130 11.83 5.02 -4.87
C TYR A 130 12.09 3.63 -4.35
N ALA A 131 12.99 2.92 -5.02
CA ALA A 131 13.23 1.50 -4.76
C ALA A 131 13.77 1.23 -3.36
N GLY A 132 13.19 0.22 -2.71
CA GLY A 132 13.67 -0.27 -1.43
C GLY A 132 15.07 -0.90 -1.52
N VAL A 133 15.84 -0.80 -0.43
CA VAL A 133 17.23 -1.31 -0.38
C VAL A 133 17.30 -2.81 -0.75
N THR A 134 16.39 -3.62 -0.24
CA THR A 134 16.33 -5.06 -0.53
C THR A 134 16.16 -5.32 -2.03
N ASN A 135 15.21 -4.62 -2.67
CA ASN A 135 14.94 -4.79 -4.09
C ASN A 135 16.13 -4.32 -4.95
N LYS A 136 16.80 -3.22 -4.59
CA LYS A 136 18.04 -2.77 -5.25
C LYS A 136 19.16 -3.82 -5.18
N LEU A 137 19.35 -4.46 -4.03
CA LEU A 137 20.37 -5.51 -3.87
C LEU A 137 20.06 -6.78 -4.67
N LEU A 138 18.79 -7.11 -4.83
CA LEU A 138 18.33 -8.30 -5.56
C LEU A 138 18.19 -8.09 -7.07
N ALA A 139 18.15 -6.84 -7.55
CA ALA A 139 17.83 -6.48 -8.93
C ALA A 139 18.70 -7.17 -9.97
N LYS A 140 20.02 -7.29 -9.71
CA LYS A 140 20.95 -7.98 -10.64
C LYS A 140 20.64 -9.47 -10.77
N LYS A 141 20.10 -10.10 -9.72
CA LYS A 141 19.80 -11.54 -9.63
C LYS A 141 18.39 -11.89 -10.09
N ALA A 142 17.47 -10.92 -10.13
CA ALA A 142 16.12 -11.12 -10.60
C ALA A 142 16.09 -11.23 -12.13
N GLU A 143 15.18 -12.06 -12.64
CA GLU A 143 14.89 -12.17 -14.08
C GLU A 143 13.99 -11.05 -14.57
N LYS A 144 13.02 -10.66 -13.73
CA LYS A 144 12.04 -9.60 -14.02
C LYS A 144 11.80 -8.72 -12.80
N ILE A 145 11.53 -7.45 -13.06
CA ILE A 145 11.27 -6.43 -12.04
C ILE A 145 10.01 -5.67 -12.43
N CYS A 146 8.91 -5.99 -11.76
CA CYS A 146 7.62 -5.33 -11.94
C CYS A 146 7.59 -4.05 -11.11
N VAL A 147 7.30 -2.92 -11.73
CA VAL A 147 7.33 -1.60 -11.09
C VAL A 147 6.00 -0.87 -11.26
N ALA A 148 5.72 0.04 -10.33
CA ALA A 148 4.48 0.82 -10.32
C ALA A 148 4.65 2.25 -10.83
N TYR A 149 5.88 2.72 -11.00
CA TYR A 149 6.20 4.09 -11.40
C TYR A 149 7.22 4.12 -12.52
N GLU A 150 7.18 5.15 -13.34
CA GLU A 150 8.17 5.47 -14.37
C GLU A 150 9.51 5.91 -13.75
N GLY A 151 10.59 5.89 -14.53
CA GLY A 151 11.93 6.37 -14.09
C GLY A 151 12.63 5.40 -13.15
N MET A 152 12.22 4.12 -13.12
CA MET A 152 12.81 3.12 -12.21
C MET A 152 14.13 2.53 -12.76
N GLU A 153 14.51 2.82 -13.99
CA GLU A 153 15.81 2.49 -14.61
C GLU A 153 17.00 3.11 -13.88
N ARG A 154 16.78 4.18 -13.11
CA ARG A 154 17.79 4.76 -12.20
C ARG A 154 18.15 3.83 -11.02
N PHE A 155 17.36 2.79 -10.75
CA PHE A 155 17.57 1.84 -9.68
C PHE A 155 17.78 0.41 -10.16
N PHE A 156 17.23 0.06 -11.33
CA PHE A 156 17.15 -1.30 -11.83
C PHE A 156 17.62 -1.40 -13.27
N PRO A 157 18.15 -2.58 -13.71
CA PRO A 157 18.47 -2.82 -15.11
C PRO A 157 17.22 -2.63 -16.00
N ALA A 158 17.32 -1.75 -17.01
CA ALA A 158 16.17 -1.36 -17.84
C ALA A 158 15.54 -2.55 -18.62
N ASP A 159 16.37 -3.50 -19.05
CA ASP A 159 15.96 -4.71 -19.77
C ASP A 159 15.12 -5.70 -18.94
N LYS A 160 15.13 -5.54 -17.62
CA LYS A 160 14.36 -6.38 -16.69
C LYS A 160 13.08 -5.72 -16.19
N ILE A 161 12.91 -4.42 -16.41
CA ILE A 161 11.77 -3.66 -15.92
C ILE A 161 10.51 -3.96 -16.74
N ILE A 162 9.39 -4.18 -16.04
CA ILE A 162 8.04 -4.26 -16.59
C ILE A 162 7.17 -3.28 -15.82
N MET A 163 6.56 -2.32 -16.50
CA MET A 163 5.59 -1.41 -15.91
C MET A 163 4.25 -2.14 -15.74
N THR A 164 3.96 -2.55 -14.52
CA THR A 164 2.74 -3.32 -14.19
C THR A 164 1.75 -2.54 -13.33
N GLY A 165 2.20 -1.52 -12.62
CA GLY A 165 1.43 -0.93 -11.53
C GLY A 165 1.52 -1.78 -10.25
N ASN A 166 0.77 -1.33 -9.23
CA ASN A 166 0.62 -2.09 -7.99
C ASN A 166 -0.64 -2.93 -8.01
N PRO A 167 -0.58 -4.18 -7.55
CA PRO A 167 -1.78 -4.93 -7.20
C PRO A 167 -2.58 -4.21 -6.12
N VAL A 168 -3.85 -3.96 -6.39
CA VAL A 168 -4.79 -3.31 -5.49
C VAL A 168 -5.87 -4.27 -5.00
N ARG A 169 -6.59 -3.85 -3.97
CA ARG A 169 -7.68 -4.64 -3.41
C ARG A 169 -8.87 -4.64 -4.35
N GLN A 170 -9.37 -5.81 -4.72
CA GLN A 170 -10.49 -5.97 -5.66
C GLN A 170 -11.78 -5.32 -5.14
N ASN A 171 -12.07 -5.43 -3.84
CA ASN A 171 -13.27 -4.83 -3.24
C ASN A 171 -13.35 -3.30 -3.38
N VAL A 172 -12.23 -2.61 -3.60
CA VAL A 172 -12.24 -1.16 -3.88
C VAL A 172 -12.67 -0.88 -5.32
N LEU A 173 -12.32 -1.76 -6.26
CA LEU A 173 -12.64 -1.60 -7.68
C LEU A 173 -14.05 -2.09 -8.02
N GLU A 174 -14.54 -3.11 -7.32
CA GLU A 174 -15.80 -3.80 -7.61
C GLU A 174 -17.02 -3.17 -6.93
N THR A 175 -16.82 -2.09 -6.16
CA THR A 175 -17.93 -1.38 -5.50
C THR A 175 -18.89 -0.79 -6.54
N THR A 176 -20.13 -1.30 -6.55
CA THR A 176 -21.18 -0.94 -7.54
C THR A 176 -22.17 0.10 -7.03
N ILE A 177 -22.19 0.39 -5.72
CA ILE A 177 -23.08 1.38 -5.13
C ILE A 177 -22.83 2.79 -5.68
N THR A 178 -23.87 3.62 -5.71
CA THR A 178 -23.74 5.02 -6.12
C THR A 178 -23.09 5.87 -5.01
N PRO A 179 -22.58 7.07 -5.33
CA PRO A 179 -22.08 8.00 -4.31
C PRO A 179 -23.12 8.34 -3.26
N GLU A 180 -24.36 8.53 -3.66
CA GLU A 180 -25.51 8.87 -2.81
C GLU A 180 -25.84 7.71 -1.83
N GLU A 181 -25.87 6.47 -2.33
CA GLU A 181 -26.06 5.28 -1.51
C GLU A 181 -24.90 5.10 -0.52
N ALA A 182 -23.67 5.33 -0.98
CA ALA A 182 -22.50 5.27 -0.12
C ALA A 182 -22.55 6.30 1.02
N ARG A 183 -22.93 7.54 0.74
CA ARG A 183 -23.12 8.58 1.78
C ARG A 183 -24.18 8.18 2.80
N LYS A 184 -25.32 7.63 2.34
CA LYS A 184 -26.38 7.11 3.24
C LYS A 184 -25.88 5.99 4.16
N GLN A 185 -25.01 5.09 3.68
CA GLN A 185 -24.41 4.04 4.53
C GLN A 185 -23.58 4.63 5.69
N PHE A 186 -22.99 5.80 5.50
CA PHE A 186 -22.28 6.52 6.56
C PHE A 186 -23.18 7.43 7.40
N GLY A 187 -24.50 7.47 7.13
CA GLY A 187 -25.44 8.34 7.82
C GLY A 187 -25.32 9.80 7.43
N LEU A 188 -24.88 10.08 6.20
CA LEU A 188 -24.64 11.39 5.65
C LEU A 188 -25.72 11.76 4.61
N ASP A 189 -25.87 13.05 4.34
CA ASP A 189 -26.75 13.58 3.31
C ASP A 189 -26.26 13.15 1.92
N PRO A 190 -27.09 12.51 1.08
CA PRO A 190 -26.69 12.01 -0.21
C PRO A 190 -26.25 13.09 -1.21
N GLU A 191 -26.78 14.31 -1.07
CA GLU A 191 -26.58 15.40 -2.05
C GLU A 191 -25.38 16.30 -1.72
N LYS A 192 -24.81 16.21 -0.51
CA LYS A 192 -23.75 17.11 -0.08
C LYS A 192 -22.36 16.60 -0.47
N LYS A 193 -21.48 17.53 -0.83
CA LYS A 193 -20.05 17.26 -1.04
C LYS A 193 -19.43 16.61 0.20
N THR A 194 -18.63 15.56 -0.03
CA THR A 194 -18.07 14.74 1.04
C THR A 194 -16.57 14.64 0.92
N ILE A 195 -15.86 14.92 2.02
CA ILE A 195 -14.42 14.71 2.16
C ILE A 195 -14.17 13.48 3.05
N VAL A 196 -13.31 12.56 2.59
CA VAL A 196 -12.90 11.40 3.38
C VAL A 196 -11.45 11.58 3.83
N LEU A 197 -11.22 11.47 5.15
CA LEU A 197 -9.88 11.59 5.75
C LEU A 197 -9.43 10.21 6.25
N VAL A 198 -8.26 9.75 5.75
CA VAL A 198 -7.70 8.43 6.06
C VAL A 198 -6.24 8.55 6.48
N GLY A 199 -5.98 8.37 7.77
CA GLY A 199 -4.63 8.38 8.34
C GLY A 199 -3.91 7.02 8.31
N GLY A 200 -4.58 5.96 7.82
CA GLY A 200 -4.15 4.57 7.94
C GLY A 200 -4.65 3.91 9.24
N SER A 201 -4.45 2.59 9.41
CA SER A 201 -5.05 1.80 10.49
C SER A 201 -4.69 2.27 11.91
N LEU A 202 -3.51 2.87 12.09
CA LEU A 202 -3.09 3.44 13.37
C LEU A 202 -3.48 4.92 13.53
N GLY A 203 -3.85 5.58 12.43
CA GLY A 203 -4.14 7.00 12.37
C GLY A 203 -2.92 7.85 12.03
N ALA A 204 -3.16 9.14 11.79
CA ALA A 204 -2.13 10.13 11.49
C ALA A 204 -2.37 11.38 12.34
N ARG A 205 -1.45 11.67 13.26
CA ARG A 205 -1.58 12.74 14.24
C ARG A 205 -1.92 14.08 13.58
N THR A 206 -1.13 14.52 12.64
CA THR A 206 -1.27 15.83 11.99
C THR A 206 -2.55 15.98 11.17
N ILE A 207 -3.03 14.88 10.53
CA ILE A 207 -4.34 14.84 9.87
C ILE A 207 -5.47 14.96 10.92
N ASN A 208 -5.35 14.27 12.04
CA ASN A 208 -6.35 14.36 13.11
C ASN A 208 -6.36 15.75 13.75
N GLU A 209 -5.20 16.33 14.02
CA GLU A 209 -5.05 17.69 14.56
C GLU A 209 -5.66 18.74 13.63
N SER A 210 -5.54 18.57 12.30
CA SER A 210 -6.14 19.49 11.34
C SER A 210 -7.67 19.58 11.45
N VAL A 211 -8.34 18.48 11.80
CA VAL A 211 -9.80 18.47 12.02
C VAL A 211 -10.13 19.07 13.37
N LEU A 212 -9.45 18.63 14.44
CA LEU A 212 -9.72 19.10 15.81
C LEU A 212 -9.52 20.62 15.97
N GLN A 213 -8.52 21.19 15.29
CA GLN A 213 -8.24 22.63 15.35
C GLN A 213 -9.24 23.47 14.54
N HIS A 214 -10.02 22.86 13.65
CA HIS A 214 -10.90 23.58 12.72
C HIS A 214 -12.35 23.05 12.75
N LEU A 215 -12.84 22.67 13.92
CA LEU A 215 -14.22 22.16 14.07
C LEU A 215 -15.29 23.19 13.67
N ASP A 216 -15.00 24.49 13.82
CA ASP A 216 -15.90 25.55 13.34
C ASP A 216 -16.00 25.54 11.81
N LEU A 217 -14.88 25.36 11.12
CA LEU A 217 -14.88 25.19 9.66
C LEU A 217 -15.67 23.94 9.23
N VAL A 218 -15.58 22.83 9.99
CA VAL A 218 -16.40 21.64 9.75
C VAL A 218 -17.88 21.99 9.82
N LYS A 219 -18.32 22.76 10.82
CA LYS A 219 -19.72 23.15 11.01
C LYS A 219 -20.23 24.09 9.92
N GLU A 220 -19.41 25.05 9.54
CA GLU A 220 -19.81 26.19 8.70
C GLU A 220 -19.59 25.96 7.20
N SER A 221 -18.75 24.99 6.81
CA SER A 221 -18.35 24.78 5.42
C SER A 221 -19.48 24.37 4.48
N GLY A 222 -20.57 23.77 5.01
CA GLY A 222 -21.60 23.12 4.20
C GLY A 222 -21.16 21.80 3.56
N VAL A 223 -19.92 21.34 3.83
CA VAL A 223 -19.33 20.08 3.40
C VAL A 223 -19.48 19.05 4.51
N GLN A 224 -19.56 17.78 4.17
CA GLN A 224 -19.58 16.71 5.17
C GLN A 224 -18.33 15.84 5.10
N PHE A 225 -18.08 15.12 6.19
CA PHE A 225 -16.80 14.47 6.40
C PHE A 225 -16.97 13.03 6.90
N ILE A 226 -16.15 12.11 6.36
CA ILE A 226 -15.93 10.78 6.94
C ILE A 226 -14.48 10.80 7.43
N TRP A 227 -14.30 10.73 8.75
CA TRP A 227 -13.00 10.85 9.38
C TRP A 227 -12.59 9.57 10.08
N GLN A 228 -11.60 8.88 9.49
CA GLN A 228 -10.94 7.76 10.13
C GLN A 228 -9.78 8.26 11.00
N THR A 229 -9.98 8.26 12.29
CA THR A 229 -9.02 8.73 13.29
C THR A 229 -7.86 7.76 13.51
N GLY A 230 -8.08 6.46 13.25
CA GLY A 230 -7.17 5.37 13.55
C GLY A 230 -7.28 4.89 15.01
N LYS A 231 -7.00 3.62 15.22
CA LYS A 231 -7.20 2.95 16.53
C LYS A 231 -6.47 3.62 17.69
N TYR A 232 -5.29 4.21 17.41
CA TYR A 232 -4.48 4.82 18.44
C TYR A 232 -5.08 6.12 18.99
N TYR A 233 -5.71 6.91 18.15
CA TYR A 233 -6.20 8.26 18.51
C TYR A 233 -7.70 8.30 18.81
N ASN A 234 -8.46 7.31 18.40
CA ASN A 234 -9.92 7.36 18.39
C ASN A 234 -10.52 7.69 19.77
N ALA A 235 -10.09 7.00 20.82
CA ALA A 235 -10.66 7.19 22.16
C ALA A 235 -10.47 8.64 22.68
N ALA A 236 -9.27 9.20 22.51
CA ALA A 236 -8.98 10.57 22.90
C ALA A 236 -9.75 11.62 22.08
N ILE A 237 -9.93 11.35 20.79
CA ILE A 237 -10.69 12.24 19.89
C ILE A 237 -12.17 12.19 20.24
N MET A 238 -12.75 11.03 20.47
CA MET A 238 -14.15 10.89 20.85
C MET A 238 -14.46 11.61 22.18
N GLU A 239 -13.55 11.60 23.14
CA GLU A 239 -13.71 12.36 24.39
C GLU A 239 -13.67 13.88 24.14
N GLN A 240 -12.82 14.37 23.24
CA GLN A 240 -12.78 15.79 22.87
C GLN A 240 -14.02 16.26 22.11
N LEU A 241 -14.67 15.36 21.37
CA LEU A 241 -15.90 15.68 20.64
C LEU A 241 -17.17 15.53 21.47
N LYS A 242 -17.06 15.05 22.71
CA LYS A 242 -18.20 14.83 23.58
C LYS A 242 -19.02 16.08 23.82
N GLY A 243 -20.34 15.99 23.64
CA GLY A 243 -21.26 17.11 23.76
C GLY A 243 -21.30 18.07 22.58
N GLN A 244 -20.55 17.78 21.50
CA GLN A 244 -20.63 18.55 20.26
C GLN A 244 -21.61 17.90 19.28
N GLU A 245 -22.54 18.70 18.75
CA GLU A 245 -23.44 18.26 17.67
C GLU A 245 -22.76 18.50 16.30
N LEU A 246 -22.35 17.42 15.64
CA LEU A 246 -21.63 17.44 14.36
C LEU A 246 -22.29 16.46 13.35
N PRO A 247 -23.53 16.71 12.92
CA PRO A 247 -24.26 15.79 12.04
C PRO A 247 -23.59 15.60 10.67
N MET A 248 -22.76 16.57 10.24
CA MET A 248 -21.99 16.50 9.01
C MET A 248 -20.68 15.70 9.14
N LEU A 249 -20.34 15.20 10.33
CA LEU A 249 -19.06 14.54 10.61
C LEU A 249 -19.27 13.10 11.09
N LYS A 250 -18.93 12.13 10.26
CA LYS A 250 -18.86 10.72 10.64
C LYS A 250 -17.46 10.38 11.13
N VAL A 251 -17.31 10.11 12.42
CA VAL A 251 -16.02 9.71 13.03
C VAL A 251 -15.98 8.20 13.24
N THR A 252 -14.88 7.56 12.91
CA THR A 252 -14.64 6.13 13.14
C THR A 252 -13.15 5.83 13.38
N ASP A 253 -12.85 4.80 14.14
CA ASP A 253 -11.48 4.34 14.34
C ASP A 253 -10.94 3.62 13.10
N PHE A 254 -11.83 2.91 12.38
CA PHE A 254 -11.46 2.10 11.21
C PHE A 254 -12.61 2.03 10.21
N ILE A 255 -12.31 2.15 8.93
CA ILE A 255 -13.25 1.94 7.83
C ILE A 255 -13.03 0.54 7.27
N SER A 256 -14.01 -0.34 7.47
CA SER A 256 -13.97 -1.72 6.94
C SER A 256 -14.24 -1.78 5.44
N ASP A 257 -15.19 -0.98 4.97
CA ASP A 257 -15.53 -0.85 3.56
C ASP A 257 -14.93 0.42 2.95
N MET A 258 -13.68 0.31 2.51
CA MET A 258 -12.99 1.41 1.82
C MET A 258 -13.58 1.70 0.45
N GLY A 259 -14.19 0.72 -0.22
CA GLY A 259 -14.88 0.92 -1.49
C GLY A 259 -16.03 1.89 -1.34
N ALA A 260 -16.91 1.65 -0.36
CA ALA A 260 -18.01 2.56 -0.05
C ALA A 260 -17.51 3.96 0.38
N ALA A 261 -16.45 4.03 1.22
CA ALA A 261 -15.89 5.32 1.62
C ALA A 261 -15.36 6.13 0.44
N TYR A 262 -14.63 5.48 -0.48
CA TYR A 262 -14.14 6.15 -1.69
C TYR A 262 -15.27 6.54 -2.65
N LYS A 263 -16.35 5.75 -2.73
CA LYS A 263 -17.55 6.13 -3.50
C LYS A 263 -18.25 7.36 -2.90
N ALA A 264 -18.41 7.43 -1.58
CA ALA A 264 -18.98 8.57 -0.90
C ALA A 264 -18.18 9.87 -1.11
N ALA A 265 -16.86 9.78 -1.28
CA ALA A 265 -15.95 10.91 -1.35
C ALA A 265 -16.01 11.68 -2.67
N ASP A 266 -16.04 13.00 -2.63
CA ASP A 266 -15.66 13.89 -3.73
C ASP A 266 -14.17 14.19 -3.71
N LEU A 267 -13.57 14.24 -2.52
CA LEU A 267 -12.15 14.46 -2.28
C LEU A 267 -11.66 13.55 -1.16
N VAL A 268 -10.47 12.99 -1.29
CA VAL A 268 -9.84 12.20 -0.24
C VAL A 268 -8.62 12.94 0.32
N ILE A 269 -8.44 12.90 1.63
CA ILE A 269 -7.19 13.26 2.31
C ILE A 269 -6.55 11.97 2.79
N SER A 270 -5.29 11.73 2.42
CA SER A 270 -4.62 10.48 2.78
C SER A 270 -3.12 10.63 2.98
N ARG A 271 -2.52 9.68 3.71
CA ARG A 271 -1.09 9.40 3.62
C ARG A 271 -0.73 8.90 2.21
N ALA A 272 0.51 9.14 1.78
CA ALA A 272 0.99 8.80 0.44
C ALA A 272 1.57 7.35 0.36
N GLY A 273 0.83 6.38 0.90
CA GLY A 273 1.17 4.96 0.77
C GLY A 273 0.96 4.46 -0.65
N ALA A 274 1.89 3.65 -1.17
CA ALA A 274 1.89 3.20 -2.55
C ALA A 274 0.59 2.50 -2.98
N SER A 275 0.04 1.61 -2.13
CA SER A 275 -1.21 0.91 -2.42
C SER A 275 -2.40 1.87 -2.51
N SER A 276 -2.52 2.82 -1.56
CA SER A 276 -3.61 3.80 -1.55
C SER A 276 -3.55 4.71 -2.78
N ILE A 277 -2.35 5.18 -3.14
CA ILE A 277 -2.15 5.98 -4.36
C ILE A 277 -2.62 5.20 -5.60
N SER A 278 -2.24 3.93 -5.72
CA SER A 278 -2.66 3.10 -6.86
C SER A 278 -4.18 2.88 -6.89
N GLU A 279 -4.82 2.74 -5.72
CA GLU A 279 -6.28 2.72 -5.62
C GLU A 279 -6.89 4.04 -6.14
N PHE A 280 -6.40 5.20 -5.70
CA PHE A 280 -6.89 6.50 -6.15
C PHE A 280 -6.73 6.69 -7.66
N CYS A 281 -5.59 6.28 -8.22
CA CYS A 281 -5.36 6.34 -9.66
C CYS A 281 -6.38 5.49 -10.44
N LEU A 282 -6.64 4.25 -9.98
CA LEU A 282 -7.55 3.34 -10.66
C LEU A 282 -9.03 3.77 -10.59
N ILE A 283 -9.46 4.34 -9.46
CA ILE A 283 -10.84 4.82 -9.31
C ILE A 283 -11.02 6.28 -9.74
N GLY A 284 -9.92 6.97 -10.14
CA GLY A 284 -9.96 8.37 -10.57
C GLY A 284 -10.34 9.35 -9.46
N LYS A 285 -9.92 9.09 -8.20
CA LYS A 285 -10.36 9.88 -7.04
C LYS A 285 -9.41 11.05 -6.76
N PRO A 286 -9.91 12.32 -6.79
CA PRO A 286 -9.13 13.48 -6.37
C PRO A 286 -8.57 13.31 -4.95
N VAL A 287 -7.31 13.66 -4.73
CA VAL A 287 -6.66 13.43 -3.44
C VAL A 287 -5.73 14.57 -3.03
N ILE A 288 -5.75 14.87 -1.72
CA ILE A 288 -4.71 15.64 -1.05
C ILE A 288 -3.82 14.64 -0.29
N LEU A 289 -2.56 14.60 -0.64
CA LEU A 289 -1.57 13.72 -0.05
C LEU A 289 -0.78 14.43 1.03
N VAL A 290 -0.75 13.83 2.23
CA VAL A 290 0.02 14.26 3.38
C VAL A 290 1.04 13.16 3.70
N PRO A 291 2.23 13.15 3.08
CA PRO A 291 3.22 12.10 3.31
C PRO A 291 3.66 12.01 4.77
N SER A 292 3.80 10.78 5.27
CA SER A 292 4.35 10.55 6.60
C SER A 292 5.86 10.81 6.63
N PRO A 293 6.38 11.61 7.58
CA PRO A 293 7.82 11.82 7.71
C PRO A 293 8.54 10.62 8.34
N ASN A 294 7.80 9.68 8.92
CA ASN A 294 8.33 8.54 9.69
C ASN A 294 8.49 7.26 8.86
N VAL A 295 8.79 7.40 7.57
CA VAL A 295 8.99 6.27 6.66
C VAL A 295 10.42 6.21 6.14
N ALA A 296 10.86 4.99 5.78
CA ALA A 296 12.21 4.78 5.26
C ALA A 296 12.40 5.52 3.92
N GLU A 297 13.59 6.12 3.71
CA GLU A 297 13.99 6.77 2.44
C GLU A 297 13.04 7.87 1.96
N ASP A 298 12.18 8.40 2.84
CA ASP A 298 11.16 9.40 2.50
C ASP A 298 10.31 9.02 1.28
N HIS A 299 10.01 7.71 1.17
CA HIS A 299 9.32 7.17 -0.01
C HIS A 299 7.91 7.74 -0.19
N GLN A 300 7.21 8.13 0.90
CA GLN A 300 5.87 8.70 0.76
C GLN A 300 5.88 10.09 0.10
N THR A 301 6.84 10.95 0.44
CA THR A 301 6.99 12.24 -0.27
C THR A 301 7.30 12.01 -1.76
N LYS A 302 8.18 11.06 -2.07
CA LYS A 302 8.51 10.73 -3.46
C LYS A 302 7.31 10.15 -4.23
N ASN A 303 6.51 9.30 -3.59
CA ASN A 303 5.27 8.79 -4.16
C ASN A 303 4.26 9.93 -4.43
N ALA A 304 4.06 10.84 -3.46
CA ALA A 304 3.18 11.98 -3.64
C ALA A 304 3.63 12.88 -4.80
N MET A 305 4.92 13.22 -4.83
CA MET A 305 5.47 14.08 -5.89
C MET A 305 5.38 13.48 -7.29
N ALA A 306 5.38 12.14 -7.42
CA ALA A 306 5.15 11.48 -8.70
C ALA A 306 3.75 11.78 -9.30
N LEU A 307 2.75 12.10 -8.46
CA LEU A 307 1.42 12.52 -8.88
C LEU A 307 1.33 14.05 -8.99
N VAL A 308 1.88 14.76 -8.02
CA VAL A 308 1.84 16.23 -7.95
C VAL A 308 2.50 16.86 -9.17
N ASN A 309 3.65 16.34 -9.61
CA ASN A 309 4.36 16.79 -10.81
C ASN A 309 3.59 16.55 -12.13
N LYS A 310 2.48 15.80 -12.07
CA LYS A 310 1.55 15.53 -13.18
C LYS A 310 0.18 16.19 -12.95
N ASP A 311 0.09 17.13 -12.02
CA ASP A 311 -1.16 17.80 -11.60
C ASP A 311 -2.29 16.83 -11.22
N ALA A 312 -1.92 15.62 -10.74
CA ALA A 312 -2.84 14.54 -10.42
C ALA A 312 -3.17 14.43 -8.93
N ALA A 313 -2.52 15.22 -8.09
CA ALA A 313 -2.77 15.30 -6.65
C ALA A 313 -2.33 16.64 -6.08
N ILE A 314 -2.84 16.98 -4.89
CA ILE A 314 -2.37 18.12 -4.10
C ILE A 314 -1.45 17.60 -3.00
N TYR A 315 -0.35 18.29 -2.76
CA TYR A 315 0.58 18.01 -1.67
C TYR A 315 0.36 18.97 -0.50
N VAL A 316 0.38 18.42 0.71
CA VAL A 316 0.50 19.17 1.96
C VAL A 316 1.59 18.53 2.79
N LYS A 317 2.56 19.33 3.25
CA LYS A 317 3.61 18.86 4.14
C LYS A 317 3.03 18.48 5.49
N ASP A 318 3.51 17.36 6.07
CA ASP A 318 2.98 16.84 7.34
C ASP A 318 2.99 17.88 8.48
N ALA A 319 4.09 18.65 8.60
CA ALA A 319 4.23 19.66 9.64
C ALA A 319 3.23 20.81 9.51
N ASP A 320 2.81 21.13 8.28
CA ASP A 320 1.91 22.26 8.01
C ASP A 320 0.43 21.81 8.03
N ALA A 321 0.18 20.49 8.02
CA ALA A 321 -1.15 19.94 7.91
C ALA A 321 -2.13 20.40 9.01
N PRO A 322 -1.75 20.51 10.30
CA PRO A 322 -2.67 20.98 11.33
C PRO A 322 -3.31 22.32 11.00
N GLU A 323 -2.57 23.24 10.40
CA GLU A 323 -3.05 24.61 10.12
C GLU A 323 -3.74 24.75 8.76
N VAL A 324 -3.20 24.13 7.71
CA VAL A 324 -3.63 24.45 6.33
C VAL A 324 -4.49 23.39 5.67
N LEU A 325 -4.45 22.15 6.14
CA LEU A 325 -5.00 21.00 5.42
C LEU A 325 -6.52 21.07 5.24
N LEU A 326 -7.26 21.30 6.32
CA LEU A 326 -8.72 21.26 6.27
C LEU A 326 -9.27 22.42 5.43
N LYS A 327 -8.73 23.63 5.59
CA LYS A 327 -9.11 24.77 4.76
C LYS A 327 -8.86 24.49 3.28
N LYS A 328 -7.66 24.03 2.93
CA LYS A 328 -7.32 23.65 1.54
C LYS A 328 -8.27 22.60 0.99
N ALA A 329 -8.67 21.62 1.80
CA ALA A 329 -9.58 20.57 1.36
C ALA A 329 -11.01 21.11 1.11
N VAL A 330 -11.52 21.97 1.99
CA VAL A 330 -12.83 22.60 1.82
C VAL A 330 -12.83 23.51 0.59
N ASP A 331 -11.81 24.30 0.38
CA ASP A 331 -11.66 25.17 -0.82
C ASP A 331 -11.61 24.29 -2.10
N THR A 332 -10.82 23.21 -2.06
CA THR A 332 -10.67 22.31 -3.23
C THR A 332 -11.95 21.57 -3.56
N VAL A 333 -12.70 21.06 -2.58
CA VAL A 333 -13.91 20.26 -2.83
C VAL A 333 -15.05 21.12 -3.39
N LYS A 334 -15.03 22.43 -3.17
CA LYS A 334 -15.98 23.41 -3.73
C LYS A 334 -15.60 23.90 -5.12
N ASP A 335 -14.36 23.69 -5.55
CA ASP A 335 -13.88 24.07 -6.89
C ASP A 335 -14.09 22.91 -7.86
N GLU A 336 -15.22 22.93 -8.57
CA GLU A 336 -15.58 21.88 -9.55
C GLU A 336 -14.54 21.71 -10.66
N ALA A 337 -13.98 22.81 -11.16
CA ALA A 337 -12.97 22.77 -12.21
C ALA A 337 -11.69 22.09 -11.73
N LYS A 338 -11.26 22.39 -10.49
CA LYS A 338 -10.10 21.77 -9.85
C LYS A 338 -10.32 20.28 -9.61
N LEU A 339 -11.50 19.90 -9.09
CA LEU A 339 -11.85 18.48 -8.90
C LEU A 339 -11.84 17.72 -10.21
N ALA A 340 -12.45 18.26 -11.27
CA ALA A 340 -12.49 17.62 -12.58
C ALA A 340 -11.09 17.41 -13.16
N SER A 341 -10.23 18.44 -13.08
CA SER A 341 -8.84 18.36 -13.53
C SER A 341 -8.05 17.30 -12.76
N LEU A 342 -8.16 17.28 -11.42
CA LEU A 342 -7.49 16.26 -10.59
C LEU A 342 -7.99 14.85 -10.93
N CYS A 343 -9.30 14.66 -11.08
CA CYS A 343 -9.92 13.38 -11.46
C CYS A 343 -9.41 12.87 -12.81
N GLU A 344 -9.37 13.72 -13.82
CA GLU A 344 -8.88 13.36 -15.15
C GLU A 344 -7.39 12.97 -15.12
N ASN A 345 -6.56 13.79 -14.47
CA ASN A 345 -5.12 13.57 -14.44
C ASN A 345 -4.74 12.33 -13.64
N ILE A 346 -5.33 12.12 -12.46
CA ILE A 346 -5.02 10.95 -11.63
C ILE A 346 -5.47 9.65 -12.30
N LYS A 347 -6.57 9.66 -13.03
CA LYS A 347 -7.10 8.50 -13.76
C LYS A 347 -6.16 8.03 -14.88
N LYS A 348 -5.45 8.97 -15.54
CA LYS A 348 -4.43 8.65 -16.55
C LYS A 348 -3.26 7.83 -16.01
N LEU A 349 -3.04 7.87 -14.69
CA LEU A 349 -1.96 7.15 -14.01
C LEU A 349 -2.37 5.75 -13.52
N GLY A 350 -3.63 5.38 -13.67
CA GLY A 350 -4.18 4.10 -13.23
C GLY A 350 -3.75 2.94 -14.13
N LEU A 351 -2.99 1.99 -13.61
CA LEU A 351 -2.60 0.76 -14.31
C LEU A 351 -3.50 -0.39 -13.86
N LYS A 352 -4.32 -0.89 -14.78
CA LYS A 352 -5.28 -1.97 -14.54
C LYS A 352 -4.61 -3.34 -14.59
N ASN A 353 -5.23 -4.33 -13.96
CA ASN A 353 -4.85 -5.74 -14.04
C ASN A 353 -3.41 -6.06 -13.55
N SER A 354 -2.86 -5.22 -12.69
CA SER A 354 -1.48 -5.34 -12.20
C SER A 354 -1.18 -6.73 -11.62
N ALA A 355 -2.09 -7.28 -10.81
CA ALA A 355 -1.91 -8.60 -10.21
C ALA A 355 -1.87 -9.70 -11.28
N ASP A 356 -2.73 -9.62 -12.29
CA ASP A 356 -2.82 -10.61 -13.38
C ASP A 356 -1.57 -10.58 -14.27
N VAL A 357 -1.09 -9.39 -14.63
CA VAL A 357 0.15 -9.24 -15.43
C VAL A 357 1.35 -9.80 -14.67
N ILE A 358 1.46 -9.51 -13.36
CA ILE A 358 2.53 -10.05 -12.53
C ILE A 358 2.41 -11.57 -12.41
N ALA A 359 1.19 -12.10 -12.22
CA ALA A 359 0.94 -13.55 -12.15
C ALA A 359 1.35 -14.26 -13.45
N ASP A 360 1.05 -13.69 -14.61
CA ASP A 360 1.46 -14.23 -15.90
C ASP A 360 2.98 -14.31 -16.04
N GLU A 361 3.71 -13.27 -15.65
CA GLU A 361 5.17 -13.30 -15.67
C GLU A 361 5.75 -14.32 -14.68
N VAL A 362 5.15 -14.49 -13.50
CA VAL A 362 5.56 -15.52 -12.52
C VAL A 362 5.34 -16.92 -13.07
N ILE A 363 4.16 -17.20 -13.65
CA ILE A 363 3.83 -18.51 -14.25
C ILE A 363 4.79 -18.80 -15.42
N LYS A 364 5.04 -17.82 -16.29
CA LYS A 364 5.98 -17.94 -17.40
C LYS A 364 7.39 -18.27 -16.93
N LEU A 365 7.87 -17.64 -15.86
CA LEU A 365 9.18 -17.94 -15.28
C LEU A 365 9.25 -19.36 -14.69
N ALA A 366 8.16 -19.83 -14.07
CA ALA A 366 8.11 -21.13 -13.44
C ALA A 366 7.94 -22.30 -14.43
N THR A 367 7.54 -22.02 -15.67
CA THR A 367 7.26 -23.05 -16.70
C THR A 367 8.31 -23.06 -17.84
N LYS A 368 9.33 -22.21 -17.76
CA LYS A 368 10.53 -22.27 -18.62
C LYS A 368 11.39 -23.46 -18.20
#